data_0d64decd907c612f0b9e46b62db35190
#
_entry.id   0d64decd907c612f0b9e46b62db35190
#
_cell.length_a   1.000
_cell.length_b   1.000
_cell.length_c   1.000
_cell.angle_alpha   90.00
_cell.angle_beta   90.00
_cell.angle_gamma   90.00
#
_symmetry.space_group_name_H-M   'P 1'
#
loop_
_entity.id
_entity.type
_entity.pdbx_description
1 polymer ?
#
loop_
_entity_poly.entity_id
_entity_poly.type
_entity_poly.pdbx_seq_one_letter_code
_entity_poly.pdbx_strand_id
1 'polypeptide(L)'
;MRISFFFRTFARYFDIIMRKTLRFITILAVTALAFSSCVTQKNLTYLRDVNAQSADSINKYFVPSAEVTIKPGDAITIFVSALDQEAVAPYNLPTIAFNDPTTEQVKTTPMLLTYRVDENGDIEMPVLGKLHVEGLVRAETEQLIKTALEKHVVKPMVQVNLINARVSVLGEVARPGTVNISHGRLTILEALAAVGDMTPYGRRDNVLISREVQGKLEFARINMTSPDLLTSPYYYLQQNDVIYVSPNGVRAINSANVSLWLSMVSTVASAATVIVTIVNVSKK
;
A
#
# COMPACT_ATOMS: atom_id res chain seq x y z
N MET A 1 65.04 -50.51 5.95
CA MET A 1 63.77 -51.18 5.63
C MET A 1 62.61 -50.88 6.58
N ARG A 2 62.81 -50.23 7.73
CA ARG A 2 61.71 -49.92 8.73
C ARG A 2 61.02 -48.58 8.54
N ILE A 3 61.62 -47.62 7.88
CA ILE A 3 61.10 -46.23 7.74
C ILE A 3 59.98 -46.13 6.70
N SER A 4 60.03 -46.93 5.61
CA SER A 4 59.01 -46.90 4.56
C SER A 4 57.65 -47.52 5.01
N PHE A 5 57.66 -48.38 6.00
CA PHE A 5 56.45 -49.01 6.55
C PHE A 5 55.68 -48.03 7.44
N PHE A 6 56.39 -47.22 8.20
CA PHE A 6 55.80 -46.21 9.09
C PHE A 6 55.10 -45.09 8.30
N PHE A 7 55.71 -44.64 7.21
CA PHE A 7 55.11 -43.62 6.34
C PHE A 7 53.82 -44.07 5.61
N ARG A 8 53.78 -45.35 5.20
CA ARG A 8 52.59 -45.93 4.56
C ARG A 8 51.43 -46.11 5.55
N THR A 9 51.69 -46.45 6.76
CA THR A 9 50.65 -46.59 7.81
C THR A 9 50.11 -45.26 8.23
N PHE A 10 50.96 -44.24 8.38
CA PHE A 10 50.58 -42.87 8.70
C PHE A 10 49.75 -42.24 7.57
N ALA A 11 50.09 -42.43 6.34
CA ALA A 11 49.30 -41.92 5.20
C ALA A 11 47.91 -42.55 5.14
N ARG A 12 47.77 -43.87 5.40
CA ARG A 12 46.45 -44.52 5.46
C ARG A 12 45.59 -44.00 6.62
N TYR A 13 46.17 -43.79 7.78
CA TYR A 13 45.44 -43.27 8.93
C TYR A 13 44.95 -41.84 8.70
N PHE A 14 45.78 -41.00 8.11
CA PHE A 14 45.44 -39.63 7.73
C PHE A 14 44.32 -39.57 6.68
N ASP A 15 44.33 -40.46 5.68
CA ASP A 15 43.29 -40.55 4.65
C ASP A 15 41.94 -40.99 5.21
N ILE A 16 41.95 -41.93 6.18
CA ILE A 16 40.73 -42.40 6.85
C ILE A 16 40.12 -41.30 7.73
N ILE A 17 40.95 -40.56 8.49
CA ILE A 17 40.49 -39.47 9.31
C ILE A 17 39.95 -38.33 8.42
N MET A 18 40.63 -37.96 7.33
CA MET A 18 40.22 -36.91 6.41
C MET A 18 38.90 -37.24 5.71
N ARG A 19 38.67 -38.48 5.31
CA ARG A 19 37.40 -38.93 4.74
C ARG A 19 36.25 -38.91 5.74
N LYS A 20 36.50 -39.26 7.02
CA LYS A 20 35.50 -39.22 8.08
C LYS A 20 35.14 -37.78 8.42
N THR A 21 36.10 -36.88 8.55
CA THR A 21 35.85 -35.44 8.81
C THR A 21 35.14 -34.77 7.67
N LEU A 22 35.49 -35.06 6.41
CA LEU A 22 34.79 -34.51 5.26
C LEU A 22 33.33 -35.00 5.20
N ARG A 23 33.04 -36.27 5.46
CA ARG A 23 31.67 -36.79 5.55
C ARG A 23 30.87 -36.11 6.68
N PHE A 24 31.51 -35.90 7.83
CA PHE A 24 30.85 -35.21 8.94
C PHE A 24 30.52 -33.76 8.63
N ILE A 25 31.43 -33.04 7.97
CA ILE A 25 31.21 -31.67 7.53
C ILE A 25 30.09 -31.59 6.46
N THR A 26 30.06 -32.53 5.50
CA THR A 26 28.99 -32.57 4.50
C THR A 26 27.63 -32.88 5.11
N ILE A 27 27.54 -33.81 6.05
CA ILE A 27 26.30 -34.12 6.76
C ILE A 27 25.85 -32.91 7.59
N LEU A 28 26.77 -32.24 8.28
CA LEU A 28 26.49 -31.05 9.07
C LEU A 28 26.00 -29.88 8.19
N ALA A 29 26.60 -29.69 7.00
CA ALA A 29 26.19 -28.67 6.05
C ALA A 29 24.80 -28.97 5.46
N VAL A 30 24.49 -30.22 5.14
CA VAL A 30 23.17 -30.64 4.63
C VAL A 30 22.09 -30.49 5.72
N THR A 31 22.40 -30.86 6.97
CA THR A 31 21.46 -30.66 8.09
C THR A 31 21.23 -29.16 8.36
N ALA A 32 22.26 -28.33 8.34
CA ALA A 32 22.11 -26.88 8.51
C ALA A 32 21.22 -26.24 7.40
N LEU A 33 21.36 -26.69 6.17
CA LEU A 33 20.50 -26.26 5.05
C LEU A 33 19.04 -26.74 5.20
N ALA A 34 18.80 -27.90 5.77
CA ALA A 34 17.45 -28.44 5.98
C ALA A 34 16.66 -27.68 7.08
N PHE A 35 17.33 -27.06 8.03
CA PHE A 35 16.70 -26.27 9.12
C PHE A 35 16.42 -24.81 8.75
N SER A 36 16.88 -24.30 7.61
CA SER A 36 16.73 -22.87 7.24
C SER A 36 15.40 -22.52 6.54
N SER A 37 14.47 -23.47 6.35
CA SER A 37 13.26 -23.29 5.55
C SER A 37 11.96 -23.21 6.37
N CYS A 38 11.84 -22.22 7.25
CA CYS A 38 10.54 -21.88 7.83
C CYS A 38 10.29 -20.38 7.75
N VAL A 39 9.83 -19.90 6.59
CA VAL A 39 9.11 -18.62 6.52
C VAL A 39 7.75 -18.83 7.14
N THR A 40 7.52 -18.22 8.30
CA THR A 40 6.26 -18.35 9.03
C THR A 40 5.16 -17.62 8.26
N GLN A 41 4.27 -18.35 7.62
CA GLN A 41 3.08 -17.88 6.89
C GLN A 41 2.17 -16.97 7.74
N LYS A 42 2.29 -17.05 9.06
CA LYS A 42 1.56 -16.25 10.06
C LYS A 42 1.65 -14.72 9.84
N ASN A 43 2.71 -14.21 9.22
CA ASN A 43 2.91 -12.77 9.04
C ASN A 43 2.31 -12.20 7.74
N LEU A 44 1.69 -13.05 6.92
CA LEU A 44 1.10 -12.66 5.64
C LEU A 44 -0.42 -12.51 5.70
N THR A 45 -1.07 -12.95 6.78
CA THR A 45 -2.52 -12.97 6.92
C THR A 45 -3.01 -11.71 7.62
N TYR A 46 -4.01 -11.04 7.04
CA TYR A 46 -4.76 -9.97 7.68
C TYR A 46 -5.72 -10.52 8.73
N LEU A 47 -5.99 -9.74 9.78
CA LEU A 47 -7.08 -10.00 10.75
C LEU A 47 -7.11 -11.46 11.26
N ARG A 48 -5.95 -12.01 11.61
CA ARG A 48 -5.76 -13.44 11.92
C ARG A 48 -6.68 -14.00 12.99
N ASP A 49 -6.97 -13.17 13.99
CA ASP A 49 -7.62 -13.59 15.21
C ASP A 49 -9.12 -13.22 15.22
N VAL A 50 -9.67 -12.83 14.07
CA VAL A 50 -11.12 -12.56 13.92
C VAL A 50 -11.87 -13.88 13.86
N ASN A 51 -12.71 -14.13 14.86
CA ASN A 51 -13.64 -15.25 14.93
C ASN A 51 -15.05 -14.76 15.29
N ALA A 52 -16.04 -15.66 15.28
CA ALA A 52 -17.42 -15.29 15.58
C ALA A 52 -17.61 -14.64 16.97
N GLN A 53 -16.82 -15.05 17.96
CA GLN A 53 -16.86 -14.46 19.32
C GLN A 53 -16.20 -13.08 19.38
N SER A 54 -15.23 -12.82 18.49
CA SER A 54 -14.62 -11.48 18.35
C SER A 54 -15.57 -10.48 17.73
N ALA A 55 -16.54 -10.93 16.90
CA ALA A 55 -17.44 -10.06 16.17
C ALA A 55 -18.28 -9.17 17.11
N ASP A 56 -18.80 -9.71 18.19
CA ASP A 56 -19.60 -8.94 19.17
C ASP A 56 -18.77 -7.87 19.87
N SER A 57 -17.52 -8.20 20.21
CA SER A 57 -16.58 -7.25 20.82
C SER A 57 -16.17 -6.15 19.83
N ILE A 58 -15.91 -6.52 18.58
CA ILE A 58 -15.56 -5.58 17.50
C ILE A 58 -16.75 -4.64 17.25
N ASN A 59 -17.96 -5.16 17.10
CA ASN A 59 -19.17 -4.37 16.85
C ASN A 59 -19.43 -3.34 17.95
N LYS A 60 -19.08 -3.63 19.19
CA LYS A 60 -19.22 -2.71 20.32
C LYS A 60 -18.29 -1.49 20.20
N TYR A 61 -17.12 -1.66 19.62
CA TYR A 61 -16.07 -0.63 19.51
C TYR A 61 -15.85 -0.17 18.07
N PHE A 62 -16.61 -0.72 17.13
CA PHE A 62 -16.51 -0.33 15.72
C PHE A 62 -16.78 1.18 15.58
N VAL A 63 -15.81 1.88 14.99
CA VAL A 63 -15.95 3.31 14.69
C VAL A 63 -16.82 3.44 13.45
N PRO A 64 -18.01 4.08 13.55
CA PRO A 64 -18.81 4.34 12.35
C PRO A 64 -18.01 5.15 11.34
N SER A 65 -18.24 4.89 10.06
CA SER A 65 -17.63 5.62 8.97
C SER A 65 -17.88 7.13 9.14
N ALA A 66 -16.83 7.89 9.36
CA ALA A 66 -16.87 9.32 9.12
C ALA A 66 -16.66 9.57 7.63
N GLU A 67 -17.63 10.18 6.96
CA GLU A 67 -17.43 10.64 5.58
C GLU A 67 -16.39 11.77 5.56
N VAL A 68 -15.68 11.86 4.43
CA VAL A 68 -14.71 12.94 4.22
C VAL A 68 -15.44 14.27 4.17
N THR A 69 -15.01 15.22 4.99
CA THR A 69 -15.52 16.59 5.01
C THR A 69 -14.77 17.45 3.99
N ILE A 70 -15.48 18.41 3.45
CA ILE A 70 -14.93 19.42 2.54
C ILE A 70 -14.00 20.37 3.30
N LYS A 71 -12.87 20.70 2.70
CA LYS A 71 -11.86 21.61 3.27
C LYS A 71 -11.49 22.72 2.28
N PRO A 72 -10.96 23.86 2.77
CA PRO A 72 -10.37 24.87 1.90
C PRO A 72 -9.33 24.28 0.93
N GLY A 73 -9.38 24.71 -0.32
CA GLY A 73 -8.53 24.17 -1.41
C GLY A 73 -9.11 22.95 -2.13
N ASP A 74 -10.20 22.37 -1.65
CA ASP A 74 -10.86 21.26 -2.33
C ASP A 74 -11.47 21.67 -3.67
N ALA A 75 -11.49 20.71 -4.58
CA ALA A 75 -12.14 20.83 -5.88
C ALA A 75 -13.38 19.91 -5.90
N ILE A 76 -14.55 20.49 -6.10
CA ILE A 76 -15.81 19.76 -6.15
C ILE A 76 -16.50 19.98 -7.49
N THR A 77 -17.15 18.93 -8.01
CA THR A 77 -18.11 19.07 -9.11
C THR A 77 -19.52 19.07 -8.52
N ILE A 78 -20.34 19.95 -9.05
CA ILE A 78 -21.75 20.06 -8.69
C ILE A 78 -22.55 19.90 -9.96
N PHE A 79 -23.48 18.97 -9.96
CA PHE A 79 -24.42 18.76 -11.06
C PHE A 79 -25.84 18.95 -10.54
N VAL A 80 -26.55 19.88 -11.17
CA VAL A 80 -27.95 20.17 -10.86
C VAL A 80 -28.83 19.65 -12.01
N SER A 81 -29.85 18.88 -11.66
CA SER A 81 -30.87 18.42 -12.62
C SER A 81 -32.29 18.65 -12.04
N ALA A 82 -33.23 18.81 -12.94
CA ALA A 82 -34.66 18.92 -12.61
C ALA A 82 -35.48 18.44 -13.80
N LEU A 83 -36.80 18.41 -13.63
CA LEU A 83 -37.71 18.05 -14.71
C LEU A 83 -37.61 19.04 -15.92
N ASP A 84 -37.40 20.29 -15.61
CA ASP A 84 -37.12 21.34 -16.60
C ASP A 84 -35.62 21.57 -16.70
N GLN A 85 -35.02 21.14 -17.79
CA GLN A 85 -33.59 21.25 -18.06
C GLN A 85 -33.12 22.68 -18.35
N GLU A 86 -34.01 23.52 -18.93
CA GLU A 86 -33.68 24.91 -19.23
C GLU A 86 -33.57 25.73 -17.94
N ALA A 87 -34.43 25.42 -16.95
CA ALA A 87 -34.41 26.08 -15.64
C ALA A 87 -33.14 25.81 -14.86
N VAL A 88 -32.46 24.68 -15.07
CA VAL A 88 -31.23 24.32 -14.34
C VAL A 88 -29.95 24.69 -15.07
N ALA A 89 -30.01 24.99 -16.34
CA ALA A 89 -28.84 25.35 -17.14
C ALA A 89 -27.96 26.47 -16.53
N PRO A 90 -28.54 27.56 -15.95
CA PRO A 90 -27.73 28.63 -15.35
C PRO A 90 -26.94 28.22 -14.10
N TYR A 91 -27.30 27.12 -13.46
CA TYR A 91 -26.67 26.63 -12.20
C TYR A 91 -25.57 25.62 -12.45
N ASN A 92 -25.44 25.10 -13.67
CA ASN A 92 -24.40 24.16 -14.05
C ASN A 92 -23.25 24.90 -14.72
N LEU A 93 -22.02 24.55 -14.36
CA LEU A 93 -20.84 25.01 -15.09
C LEU A 93 -20.82 24.41 -16.49
N PRO A 94 -20.47 25.21 -17.53
CA PRO A 94 -20.38 24.70 -18.88
C PRO A 94 -19.33 23.61 -19.01
N THR A 95 -19.61 22.58 -19.81
CA THR A 95 -18.60 21.60 -20.19
C THR A 95 -17.73 22.20 -21.30
N ILE A 96 -16.43 22.34 -21.03
CA ILE A 96 -15.49 22.86 -22.04
C ILE A 96 -14.86 21.67 -22.75
N ALA A 97 -14.97 21.63 -24.07
CA ALA A 97 -14.26 20.69 -24.92
C ALA A 97 -13.03 21.37 -25.51
N PHE A 98 -11.83 20.87 -25.20
CA PHE A 98 -10.60 21.33 -25.84
C PHE A 98 -10.34 20.48 -27.09
N ASN A 99 -10.16 21.13 -28.25
CA ASN A 99 -9.62 20.48 -29.42
C ASN A 99 -8.09 20.50 -29.31
N ASP A 100 -7.47 19.32 -29.35
CA ASP A 100 -6.01 19.24 -29.48
C ASP A 100 -5.64 19.56 -30.93
N PRO A 101 -4.96 20.71 -31.22
CA PRO A 101 -4.61 21.10 -32.56
C PRO A 101 -3.55 20.21 -33.22
N THR A 102 -2.99 19.25 -32.49
CA THR A 102 -1.90 18.37 -32.97
C THR A 102 -2.38 17.03 -33.50
N THR A 103 -3.65 16.68 -33.33
CA THR A 103 -4.23 15.42 -33.83
C THR A 103 -5.34 15.68 -34.87
N GLU A 104 -5.22 15.05 -36.05
CA GLU A 104 -6.28 15.09 -37.11
C GLU A 104 -7.61 14.44 -36.64
N GLN A 105 -7.64 13.77 -35.51
CA GLN A 105 -8.85 13.25 -34.90
C GLN A 105 -9.26 14.16 -33.74
N VAL A 106 -10.41 14.82 -33.88
CA VAL A 106 -11.04 15.61 -32.81
C VAL A 106 -11.44 14.68 -31.65
N LYS A 107 -10.49 14.37 -30.79
CA LYS A 107 -10.78 13.77 -29.48
C LYS A 107 -11.13 14.91 -28.53
N THR A 108 -12.38 15.31 -28.54
CA THR A 108 -12.93 16.19 -27.52
C THR A 108 -13.06 15.40 -26.23
N THR A 109 -12.14 15.59 -25.30
CA THR A 109 -12.34 15.10 -23.92
C THR A 109 -13.09 16.21 -23.19
N PRO A 110 -14.37 16.03 -22.86
CA PRO A 110 -15.11 17.03 -22.10
C PRO A 110 -14.47 17.18 -20.72
N MET A 111 -14.01 18.37 -20.40
CA MET A 111 -13.48 18.69 -19.08
C MET A 111 -14.63 19.24 -18.23
N LEU A 112 -14.96 18.52 -17.16
CA LEU A 112 -15.87 19.01 -16.13
C LEU A 112 -15.19 20.14 -15.37
N LEU A 113 -15.79 21.34 -15.43
CA LEU A 113 -15.34 22.44 -14.56
C LEU A 113 -15.67 22.12 -13.10
N THR A 114 -14.76 22.51 -12.21
CA THR A 114 -14.88 22.29 -10.78
C THR A 114 -15.04 23.60 -10.07
N TYR A 115 -15.80 23.60 -8.98
CA TYR A 115 -15.81 24.68 -7.99
C TYR A 115 -14.63 24.44 -7.05
N ARG A 116 -13.87 25.50 -6.76
CA ARG A 116 -12.81 25.47 -5.78
C ARG A 116 -13.30 26.09 -4.47
N VAL A 117 -13.09 25.38 -3.38
CA VAL A 117 -13.37 25.91 -2.05
C VAL A 117 -12.30 26.94 -1.69
N ASP A 118 -12.70 28.16 -1.36
CA ASP A 118 -11.78 29.24 -1.03
C ASP A 118 -11.23 29.12 0.41
N GLU A 119 -10.37 30.06 0.82
CA GLU A 119 -9.74 30.06 2.14
C GLU A 119 -10.75 30.27 3.30
N ASN A 120 -11.93 30.80 2.99
CA ASN A 120 -13.02 30.99 3.95
C ASN A 120 -13.97 29.79 4.02
N GLY A 121 -13.70 28.74 3.25
CA GLY A 121 -14.55 27.56 3.16
C GLY A 121 -15.77 27.73 2.25
N ASP A 122 -15.77 28.76 1.39
CA ASP A 122 -16.89 29.08 0.52
C ASP A 122 -16.66 28.60 -0.92
N ILE A 123 -17.73 28.25 -1.60
CA ILE A 123 -17.79 28.13 -3.06
C ILE A 123 -18.65 29.23 -3.65
N GLU A 124 -18.35 29.66 -4.87
CA GLU A 124 -19.15 30.63 -5.60
C GLU A 124 -19.91 29.96 -6.73
N MET A 125 -21.23 29.83 -6.57
CA MET A 125 -22.11 29.24 -7.59
C MET A 125 -22.80 30.33 -8.40
N PRO A 126 -22.95 30.13 -9.74
CA PRO A 126 -23.77 31.04 -10.55
C PRO A 126 -25.18 31.19 -9.96
N VAL A 127 -25.69 32.41 -9.97
CA VAL A 127 -27.03 32.79 -9.48
C VAL A 127 -27.20 32.69 -7.96
N LEU A 128 -26.67 31.65 -7.30
CA LEU A 128 -26.80 31.45 -5.83
C LEU A 128 -25.77 32.27 -5.04
N GLY A 129 -24.66 32.67 -5.69
CA GLY A 129 -23.57 33.38 -5.02
C GLY A 129 -22.73 32.48 -4.12
N LYS A 130 -22.22 33.01 -3.00
CA LYS A 130 -21.36 32.31 -2.07
C LYS A 130 -22.14 31.38 -1.15
N LEU A 131 -21.66 30.17 -1.02
CA LEU A 131 -22.18 29.11 -0.13
C LEU A 131 -21.06 28.56 0.71
N HIS A 132 -21.22 28.57 2.03
CA HIS A 132 -20.25 27.99 2.97
C HIS A 132 -20.39 26.49 3.02
N VAL A 133 -19.31 25.76 2.67
CA VAL A 133 -19.31 24.30 2.53
C VAL A 133 -18.22 23.63 3.37
N GLU A 134 -17.33 24.39 4.00
CA GLU A 134 -16.29 23.84 4.87
C GLU A 134 -16.89 23.02 6.02
N GLY A 135 -16.29 21.87 6.30
CA GLY A 135 -16.71 20.96 7.36
C GLY A 135 -17.93 20.11 7.04
N LEU A 136 -18.67 20.42 5.96
CA LEU A 136 -19.81 19.63 5.53
C LEU A 136 -19.35 18.34 4.83
N VAL A 137 -20.12 17.27 4.99
CA VAL A 137 -20.00 16.08 4.16
C VAL A 137 -20.79 16.27 2.85
N ARG A 138 -20.55 15.39 1.89
CA ARG A 138 -21.20 15.43 0.57
C ARG A 138 -22.72 15.58 0.67
N ALA A 139 -23.37 14.74 1.48
CA ALA A 139 -24.84 14.74 1.60
C ALA A 139 -25.38 16.06 2.20
N GLU A 140 -24.68 16.65 3.15
CA GLU A 140 -25.06 17.95 3.74
C GLU A 140 -24.89 19.08 2.73
N THR A 141 -23.83 19.04 1.93
CA THR A 141 -23.58 20.01 0.85
C THR A 141 -24.65 19.90 -0.24
N GLU A 142 -25.03 18.69 -0.65
CA GLU A 142 -26.14 18.45 -1.58
C GLU A 142 -27.45 19.05 -1.05
N GLN A 143 -27.74 18.84 0.22
CA GLN A 143 -28.95 19.39 0.86
C GLN A 143 -28.92 20.91 0.99
N LEU A 144 -27.77 21.49 1.34
CA LEU A 144 -27.58 22.94 1.39
C LEU A 144 -27.89 23.59 0.03
N ILE A 145 -27.27 23.08 -1.03
CA ILE A 145 -27.46 23.60 -2.39
C ILE A 145 -28.91 23.39 -2.86
N LYS A 146 -29.45 22.20 -2.60
CA LYS A 146 -30.85 21.88 -2.93
C LYS A 146 -31.81 22.87 -2.30
N THR A 147 -31.66 23.16 -1.02
CA THR A 147 -32.51 24.13 -0.30
C THR A 147 -32.40 25.55 -0.88
N ALA A 148 -31.21 25.96 -1.30
CA ALA A 148 -31.01 27.25 -1.97
C ALA A 148 -31.69 27.28 -3.34
N LEU A 149 -31.65 26.18 -4.10
CA LEU A 149 -32.26 26.04 -5.42
C LEU A 149 -33.78 25.95 -5.41
N GLU A 150 -34.41 25.43 -4.36
CA GLU A 150 -35.87 25.27 -4.26
C GLU A 150 -36.65 26.58 -4.37
N LYS A 151 -35.97 27.73 -4.19
CA LYS A 151 -36.55 29.07 -4.39
C LYS A 151 -36.70 29.42 -5.89
N HIS A 152 -35.96 28.74 -6.75
CA HIS A 152 -35.82 29.08 -8.17
C HIS A 152 -36.24 27.91 -9.09
N VAL A 153 -36.09 26.67 -8.64
CA VAL A 153 -36.28 25.46 -9.44
C VAL A 153 -37.24 24.51 -8.71
N VAL A 154 -38.17 23.93 -9.42
CA VAL A 154 -39.13 22.96 -8.87
C VAL A 154 -38.47 21.60 -8.76
N LYS A 155 -38.39 21.06 -7.54
CA LYS A 155 -37.81 19.73 -7.22
C LYS A 155 -36.42 19.50 -7.83
N PRO A 156 -35.43 20.34 -7.51
CA PRO A 156 -34.07 20.16 -7.99
C PRO A 156 -33.45 18.91 -7.38
N MET A 157 -32.65 18.20 -8.16
CA MET A 157 -31.74 17.15 -7.70
C MET A 157 -30.31 17.68 -7.81
N VAL A 158 -29.54 17.54 -6.76
CA VAL A 158 -28.15 18.00 -6.68
C VAL A 158 -27.26 16.81 -6.42
N GLN A 159 -26.17 16.72 -7.15
CA GLN A 159 -25.13 15.75 -6.97
C GLN A 159 -23.80 16.47 -6.78
N VAL A 160 -23.09 16.16 -5.69
CA VAL A 160 -21.78 16.72 -5.37
C VAL A 160 -20.75 15.62 -5.35
N ASN A 161 -19.59 15.83 -5.99
CA ASN A 161 -18.47 14.91 -5.91
C ASN A 161 -17.18 15.68 -5.61
N LEU A 162 -16.37 15.17 -4.67
CA LEU A 162 -15.01 15.65 -4.41
C LEU A 162 -14.07 15.02 -5.44
N ILE A 163 -13.32 15.87 -6.16
CA ILE A 163 -12.45 15.40 -7.24
C ILE A 163 -11.03 15.13 -6.77
N ASN A 164 -10.55 15.91 -5.80
CA ASN A 164 -9.18 15.81 -5.29
C ASN A 164 -9.04 15.07 -3.96
N ALA A 165 -10.13 14.48 -3.44
CA ALA A 165 -10.08 13.64 -2.26
C ALA A 165 -9.32 12.33 -2.56
N ARG A 166 -8.09 12.20 -2.05
CA ARG A 166 -7.20 11.07 -2.31
C ARG A 166 -6.30 10.78 -1.13
N VAL A 167 -5.80 9.54 -1.08
CA VAL A 167 -4.73 9.10 -0.18
C VAL A 167 -3.53 8.62 -0.98
N SER A 168 -2.35 8.64 -0.38
CA SER A 168 -1.12 8.14 -1.00
C SER A 168 -0.69 6.85 -0.34
N VAL A 169 -0.35 5.82 -1.12
CA VAL A 169 0.16 4.54 -0.63
C VAL A 169 1.56 4.30 -1.18
N LEU A 170 2.52 4.12 -0.29
CA LEU A 170 3.94 4.02 -0.58
C LEU A 170 4.58 2.79 0.08
N GLY A 171 5.76 2.40 -0.39
CA GLY A 171 6.56 1.32 0.18
C GLY A 171 6.30 -0.04 -0.45
N GLU A 172 6.29 -1.10 0.35
CA GLU A 172 6.21 -2.50 -0.10
C GLU A 172 4.77 -2.92 -0.45
N VAL A 173 4.21 -2.29 -1.48
CA VAL A 173 2.95 -2.62 -2.14
C VAL A 173 3.21 -2.94 -3.62
N ALA A 174 2.27 -3.62 -4.28
CA ALA A 174 2.46 -4.04 -5.67
C ALA A 174 2.62 -2.84 -6.63
N ARG A 175 1.84 -1.77 -6.44
CA ARG A 175 1.85 -0.57 -7.28
C ARG A 175 1.69 0.69 -6.42
N PRO A 176 2.78 1.24 -5.86
CA PRO A 176 2.71 2.48 -5.10
C PRO A 176 2.05 3.60 -5.92
N GLY A 177 1.21 4.40 -5.28
CA GLY A 177 0.48 5.46 -5.98
C GLY A 177 -0.57 6.13 -5.12
N THR A 178 -1.45 6.90 -5.78
CA THR A 178 -2.57 7.59 -5.13
C THR A 178 -3.88 6.85 -5.39
N VAL A 179 -4.75 6.81 -4.39
CA VAL A 179 -6.08 6.20 -4.44
C VAL A 179 -7.13 7.28 -4.16
N ASN A 180 -8.11 7.42 -5.03
CA ASN A 180 -9.18 8.40 -4.87
C ASN A 180 -10.24 7.89 -3.89
N ILE A 181 -10.80 8.79 -3.08
CA ILE A 181 -11.92 8.51 -2.19
C ILE A 181 -13.22 8.76 -2.96
N SER A 182 -13.74 7.75 -3.64
CA SER A 182 -14.82 7.91 -4.62
C SER A 182 -16.22 8.03 -4.00
N HIS A 183 -16.47 7.48 -2.82
CA HIS A 183 -17.80 7.40 -2.20
C HIS A 183 -17.87 8.10 -0.83
N GLY A 184 -17.06 9.12 -0.63
CA GLY A 184 -16.99 9.87 0.63
C GLY A 184 -16.29 9.13 1.77
N ARG A 185 -15.89 7.88 1.56
CA ARG A 185 -15.15 7.06 2.53
C ARG A 185 -14.20 6.10 1.83
N LEU A 186 -13.13 5.75 2.51
CA LEU A 186 -12.15 4.75 2.06
C LEU A 186 -11.53 4.10 3.30
N THR A 187 -11.53 2.78 3.35
CA THR A 187 -10.82 2.04 4.39
C THR A 187 -9.38 1.80 4.00
N ILE A 188 -8.51 1.57 4.99
CA ILE A 188 -7.10 1.23 4.73
C ILE A 188 -6.99 -0.08 3.92
N LEU A 189 -7.89 -1.05 4.12
CA LEU A 189 -7.93 -2.30 3.36
C LEU A 189 -8.29 -2.06 1.89
N GLU A 190 -9.28 -1.20 1.61
CA GLU A 190 -9.65 -0.81 0.24
C GLU A 190 -8.52 -0.06 -0.45
N ALA A 191 -7.82 0.84 0.26
CA ALA A 191 -6.67 1.57 -0.27
C ALA A 191 -5.53 0.62 -0.67
N LEU A 192 -5.21 -0.36 0.19
CA LEU A 192 -4.20 -1.38 -0.11
C LEU A 192 -4.63 -2.27 -1.28
N ALA A 193 -5.91 -2.69 -1.32
CA ALA A 193 -6.45 -3.47 -2.44
C ALA A 193 -6.36 -2.71 -3.78
N ALA A 194 -6.64 -1.41 -3.79
CA ALA A 194 -6.57 -0.56 -4.99
C ALA A 194 -5.15 -0.48 -5.57
N VAL A 195 -4.12 -0.52 -4.74
CA VAL A 195 -2.70 -0.53 -5.16
C VAL A 195 -2.15 -1.95 -5.40
N GLY A 196 -3.01 -2.98 -5.39
CA GLY A 196 -2.67 -4.38 -5.67
C GLY A 196 -2.10 -5.13 -4.49
N ASP A 197 -2.41 -4.69 -3.27
CA ASP A 197 -2.03 -5.27 -1.99
C ASP A 197 -0.54 -5.10 -1.63
N MET A 198 -0.23 -5.45 -0.39
CA MET A 198 1.13 -5.47 0.15
C MET A 198 1.92 -6.65 -0.43
N THR A 199 3.17 -6.42 -0.84
CA THR A 199 4.04 -7.51 -1.28
C THR A 199 4.31 -8.50 -0.13
N PRO A 200 4.81 -9.71 -0.41
CA PRO A 200 5.24 -10.65 0.63
C PRO A 200 6.35 -10.09 1.54
N TYR A 201 7.03 -9.04 1.09
CA TYR A 201 8.09 -8.36 1.85
C TYR A 201 7.57 -7.20 2.70
N GLY A 202 6.30 -6.81 2.55
CA GLY A 202 5.68 -5.75 3.35
C GLY A 202 5.37 -6.21 4.78
N ARG A 203 5.69 -5.35 5.75
CA ARG A 203 5.40 -5.59 7.17
C ARG A 203 3.97 -5.24 7.51
N ARG A 204 3.11 -6.26 7.61
CA ARG A 204 1.69 -6.10 7.96
C ARG A 204 1.45 -5.71 9.42
N ASP A 205 2.41 -6.01 10.29
CA ASP A 205 2.37 -5.68 11.71
C ASP A 205 2.75 -4.23 12.02
N ASN A 206 3.22 -3.47 11.03
CA ASN A 206 3.79 -2.14 11.24
C ASN A 206 3.62 -1.22 10.02
N VAL A 207 2.37 -0.95 9.66
CA VAL A 207 2.02 0.03 8.62
C VAL A 207 1.94 1.41 9.24
N LEU A 208 2.68 2.37 8.72
CA LEU A 208 2.69 3.75 9.17
C LEU A 208 1.62 4.54 8.42
N ILE A 209 0.81 5.30 9.14
CA ILE A 209 -0.08 6.31 8.58
C ILE A 209 0.39 7.67 9.07
N SER A 210 0.49 8.63 8.16
CA SER A 210 0.68 10.05 8.45
C SER A 210 -0.59 10.79 8.06
N ARG A 211 -1.14 11.56 9.00
CA ARG A 211 -2.36 12.37 8.85
C ARG A 211 -2.10 13.79 9.31
N GLU A 212 -2.60 14.75 8.58
CA GLU A 212 -2.63 16.15 9.03
C GLU A 212 -3.91 16.44 9.81
N VAL A 213 -3.75 16.84 11.07
CA VAL A 213 -4.85 17.22 11.96
C VAL A 213 -4.58 18.63 12.47
N GLN A 214 -5.44 19.57 12.14
CA GLN A 214 -5.32 20.98 12.56
C GLN A 214 -3.92 21.60 12.27
N GLY A 215 -3.38 21.34 11.08
CA GLY A 215 -2.07 21.85 10.64
C GLY A 215 -0.87 21.17 11.30
N LYS A 216 -1.06 20.06 12.02
CA LYS A 216 0.01 19.25 12.62
C LYS A 216 0.00 17.85 12.03
N LEU A 217 1.20 17.30 11.79
CA LEU A 217 1.34 15.93 11.34
C LEU A 217 1.27 14.97 12.54
N GLU A 218 0.33 14.05 12.48
CA GLU A 218 0.20 12.91 13.38
C GLU A 218 0.66 11.63 12.68
N PHE A 219 1.32 10.76 13.43
CA PHE A 219 1.81 9.48 12.95
C PHE A 219 1.23 8.35 13.78
N ALA A 220 0.63 7.37 13.11
CA ALA A 220 0.12 6.16 13.75
C ALA A 220 0.75 4.92 13.11
N ARG A 221 1.01 3.90 13.94
CA ARG A 221 1.44 2.58 13.47
C ARG A 221 0.34 1.57 13.67
N ILE A 222 -0.07 0.96 12.59
CA ILE A 222 -1.22 0.07 12.55
C ILE A 222 -0.74 -1.36 12.29
N ASN A 223 -1.29 -2.29 13.08
CA ASN A 223 -1.10 -3.71 12.87
C ASN A 223 -2.27 -4.27 12.04
N MET A 224 -1.99 -4.56 10.77
CA MET A 224 -2.99 -5.12 9.84
C MET A 224 -3.37 -6.56 10.16
N THR A 225 -2.60 -7.24 11.01
CA THR A 225 -2.87 -8.65 11.39
C THR A 225 -3.80 -8.78 12.59
N SER A 226 -4.01 -7.68 13.35
CA SER A 226 -4.86 -7.65 14.55
C SER A 226 -6.27 -7.20 14.25
N PRO A 227 -7.29 -7.75 14.93
CA PRO A 227 -8.67 -7.23 14.93
C PRO A 227 -8.79 -5.77 15.39
N ASP A 228 -7.86 -5.26 16.20
CA ASP A 228 -7.85 -3.88 16.69
C ASP A 228 -7.82 -2.84 15.56
N LEU A 229 -7.39 -3.28 14.36
CA LEU A 229 -7.49 -2.48 13.15
C LEU A 229 -8.91 -1.93 12.95
N LEU A 230 -9.93 -2.77 13.13
CA LEU A 230 -11.33 -2.43 12.84
C LEU A 230 -11.93 -1.41 13.81
N THR A 231 -11.32 -1.24 14.97
CA THR A 231 -11.72 -0.25 16.00
C THR A 231 -10.80 0.97 16.01
N SER A 232 -9.78 1.00 15.15
CA SER A 232 -8.83 2.10 15.07
C SER A 232 -9.45 3.34 14.41
N PRO A 233 -9.18 4.56 14.90
CA PRO A 233 -9.57 5.80 14.24
C PRO A 233 -8.90 6.00 12.87
N TYR A 234 -7.91 5.19 12.55
CA TYR A 234 -7.18 5.16 11.28
C TYR A 234 -7.69 4.07 10.32
N TYR A 235 -8.73 3.32 10.71
CA TYR A 235 -9.36 2.33 9.82
C TYR A 235 -9.99 3.01 8.60
N TYR A 236 -10.72 4.10 8.82
CA TYR A 236 -11.19 5.00 7.77
C TYR A 236 -10.14 6.07 7.52
N LEU A 237 -9.75 6.16 6.27
CA LEU A 237 -8.76 7.11 5.82
C LEU A 237 -9.38 8.48 5.58
N GLN A 238 -8.61 9.51 5.83
CA GLN A 238 -8.96 10.90 5.52
C GLN A 238 -8.20 11.36 4.27
N GLN A 239 -8.67 12.45 3.69
CA GLN A 239 -8.00 13.10 2.58
C GLN A 239 -6.56 13.50 2.94
N ASN A 240 -5.65 13.25 2.01
CA ASN A 240 -4.21 13.48 2.12
C ASN A 240 -3.48 12.56 3.12
N ASP A 241 -4.13 11.52 3.66
CA ASP A 241 -3.41 10.50 4.43
C ASP A 241 -2.31 9.87 3.55
N VAL A 242 -1.16 9.61 4.18
CA VAL A 242 -0.06 8.87 3.57
C VAL A 242 0.13 7.56 4.31
N ILE A 243 -0.01 6.46 3.59
CA ILE A 243 0.18 5.10 4.08
C ILE A 243 1.55 4.63 3.61
N TYR A 244 2.41 4.26 4.55
CA TYR A 244 3.73 3.73 4.23
C TYR A 244 3.89 2.31 4.77
N VAL A 245 4.11 1.38 3.84
CA VAL A 245 4.37 -0.03 4.13
C VAL A 245 5.87 -0.27 4.20
N SER A 246 6.37 -0.54 5.39
CA SER A 246 7.79 -0.79 5.61
C SER A 246 8.21 -2.16 5.06
N PRO A 247 9.41 -2.29 4.46
CA PRO A 247 9.96 -3.58 4.06
C PRO A 247 10.34 -4.43 5.28
N ASN A 248 10.31 -5.74 5.12
CA ASN A 248 10.84 -6.67 6.11
C ASN A 248 12.36 -6.86 5.93
N GLY A 249 13.01 -7.54 6.91
CA GLY A 249 14.45 -7.77 6.88
C GLY A 249 14.94 -8.57 5.67
N VAL A 250 14.10 -9.45 5.11
CA VAL A 250 14.45 -10.26 3.92
C VAL A 250 14.61 -9.35 2.69
N ARG A 251 13.76 -8.34 2.52
CA ARG A 251 13.90 -7.37 1.43
C ARG A 251 15.18 -6.55 1.57
N ALA A 252 15.50 -6.11 2.79
CA ALA A 252 16.71 -5.38 3.08
C ALA A 252 17.98 -6.22 2.76
N ILE A 253 17.98 -7.49 3.13
CA ILE A 253 19.05 -8.43 2.81
C ILE A 253 19.16 -8.65 1.29
N ASN A 254 18.06 -8.87 0.59
CA ASN A 254 18.08 -9.07 -0.86
C ASN A 254 18.55 -7.85 -1.65
N SER A 255 18.34 -6.65 -1.14
CA SER A 255 18.86 -5.40 -1.73
C SER A 255 20.35 -5.19 -1.48
N ALA A 256 20.92 -5.84 -0.47
CA ALA A 256 22.33 -5.77 -0.10
C ALA A 256 23.14 -6.87 -0.78
N ASN A 257 23.27 -6.89 -2.11
CA ASN A 257 24.20 -7.74 -2.91
C ASN A 257 24.59 -9.14 -2.31
N VAL A 258 23.70 -9.74 -1.49
CA VAL A 258 23.94 -11.04 -0.84
C VAL A 258 24.10 -12.15 -1.89
N SER A 259 23.48 -12.00 -3.06
CA SER A 259 23.67 -12.89 -4.19
C SER A 259 25.12 -12.94 -4.67
N LEU A 260 25.84 -11.81 -4.65
CA LEU A 260 27.26 -11.75 -4.99
C LEU A 260 28.13 -12.49 -3.95
N TRP A 261 27.83 -12.32 -2.67
CA TRP A 261 28.52 -13.03 -1.60
C TRP A 261 28.29 -14.55 -1.68
N LEU A 262 27.08 -15.00 -1.91
CA LEU A 262 26.75 -16.41 -2.08
C LEU A 262 27.42 -17.00 -3.32
N SER A 263 27.49 -16.27 -4.44
CA SER A 263 28.18 -16.71 -5.63
C SER A 263 29.70 -16.80 -5.42
N MET A 264 30.32 -15.86 -4.70
CA MET A 264 31.73 -15.92 -4.34
C MET A 264 32.04 -17.13 -3.45
N VAL A 265 31.22 -17.38 -2.43
CA VAL A 265 31.38 -18.57 -1.56
C VAL A 265 31.23 -19.87 -2.35
N SER A 266 30.25 -19.96 -3.27
CA SER A 266 30.07 -21.15 -4.11
C SER A 266 31.25 -21.36 -5.08
N THR A 267 31.81 -20.30 -5.63
CA THR A 267 32.98 -20.35 -6.52
C THR A 267 34.22 -20.85 -5.78
N VAL A 268 34.47 -20.34 -4.58
CA VAL A 268 35.59 -20.78 -3.72
C VAL A 268 35.42 -22.25 -3.31
N ALA A 269 34.22 -22.66 -2.95
CA ALA A 269 33.93 -24.05 -2.61
C ALA A 269 34.13 -25.00 -3.79
N SER A 270 33.73 -24.59 -5.00
CA SER A 270 33.92 -25.35 -6.21
C SER A 270 35.42 -25.49 -6.58
N ALA A 271 36.18 -24.39 -6.48
CA ALA A 271 37.62 -24.41 -6.71
C ALA A 271 38.35 -25.31 -5.70
N ALA A 272 37.98 -25.25 -4.42
CA ALA A 272 38.53 -26.15 -3.41
C ALA A 272 38.25 -27.64 -3.69
N THR A 273 37.05 -27.95 -4.17
CA THR A 273 36.68 -29.36 -4.57
C THR A 273 37.50 -29.85 -5.75
N VAL A 274 37.72 -28.99 -6.74
CA VAL A 274 38.56 -29.33 -7.90
C VAL A 274 40.00 -29.58 -7.48
N ILE A 275 40.59 -28.71 -6.65
CA ILE A 275 41.96 -28.89 -6.14
C ILE A 275 42.09 -30.18 -5.35
N VAL A 276 41.15 -30.50 -4.46
CA VAL A 276 41.16 -31.78 -3.70
C VAL A 276 41.06 -32.98 -4.64
N THR A 277 40.24 -32.88 -5.68
CA THR A 277 40.11 -33.98 -6.66
C THR A 277 41.40 -34.19 -7.46
N ILE A 278 42.04 -33.11 -7.93
CA ILE A 278 43.32 -33.20 -8.68
C ILE A 278 44.44 -33.81 -7.79
N VAL A 279 44.53 -33.35 -6.52
CA VAL A 279 45.52 -33.88 -5.56
C VAL A 279 45.29 -35.37 -5.29
N ASN A 280 44.04 -35.81 -5.21
CA ASN A 280 43.71 -37.22 -4.99
C ASN A 280 43.98 -38.10 -6.22
N VAL A 281 43.76 -37.57 -7.43
CA VAL A 281 44.05 -38.29 -8.68
C VAL A 281 45.56 -38.38 -8.93
N SER A 282 46.33 -37.34 -8.63
CA SER A 282 47.79 -37.32 -8.82
C SER A 282 48.57 -38.20 -7.80
N LYS A 283 47.90 -38.66 -6.75
CA LYS A 283 48.46 -39.60 -5.74
C LYS A 283 48.20 -41.11 -6.04
N LYS A 284 47.48 -41.40 -7.11
CA LYS A 284 47.28 -42.74 -7.63
C LYS A 284 48.29 -43.04 -8.74
#